data_95f829f80952beac19a48f4e590fc8b0
#
_entry.id   95f829f80952beac19a48f4e590fc8b0
#
_cell.length_a   1.000
_cell.length_b   1.000
_cell.length_c   1.000
_cell.angle_alpha   90.00
_cell.angle_beta   90.00
_cell.angle_gamma   90.00
#
_symmetry.space_group_name_H-M   'P 1'
#
loop_
_entity.id
_entity.type
_entity.pdbx_description
1 polymer ?
#
loop_
_entity_poly.entity_id
_entity_poly.type
_entity_poly.pdbx_seq_one_letter_code
_entity_poly.pdbx_strand_id
1 'polypeptide(L)'
;MCGRYYLEITKENMSFVSNIDSFEYKTNYNISPQSTVPAIINNELINTTWGYFPSWLKDQDNPRPLFNSRYESLLEKKTFTSAFRNNRCLIPLSGWFEWRTENESRQPYFFYNKENLQIFTAGLFWKRSNGDIETSIITREAVPPLDTIHNRSPVILDASQIESWLSDKEVELIYDDIKNVNYEEILFHKVDKAVNNTKNKNSSLISKYEEVPF
;
A
#
# COMPACT_ATOMS: atom_id res chain seq x y z
N MET A 1 -5.17 3.26 8.88
CA MET A 1 -3.95 3.42 8.04
C MET A 1 -3.64 2.06 7.47
N CYS A 2 -3.40 1.98 6.15
CA CYS A 2 -3.04 0.73 5.47
C CYS A 2 -1.78 0.13 6.15
N GLY A 3 -1.99 -0.79 7.06
CA GLY A 3 -0.94 -1.43 7.86
C GLY A 3 -0.87 -2.94 7.66
N ARG A 4 -1.65 -3.45 6.72
CA ARG A 4 -1.69 -4.86 6.36
C ARG A 4 -2.25 -5.02 4.95
N TYR A 5 -1.61 -5.84 4.10
CA TYR A 5 -2.11 -6.12 2.77
C TYR A 5 -1.81 -7.54 2.27
N TYR A 6 -2.50 -7.93 1.23
CA TYR A 6 -2.31 -9.14 0.46
C TYR A 6 -1.69 -8.81 -0.89
N LEU A 7 -0.75 -9.63 -1.33
CA LEU A 7 -0.16 -9.54 -2.65
C LEU A 7 0.03 -10.91 -3.28
N GLU A 8 -0.52 -11.05 -4.44
CA GLU A 8 -0.23 -12.04 -5.48
C GLU A 8 0.12 -11.26 -6.75
N ILE A 9 1.24 -11.55 -7.36
CA ILE A 9 1.66 -10.90 -8.60
C ILE A 9 1.11 -11.71 -9.77
N THR A 10 0.27 -11.06 -10.59
CA THR A 10 -0.25 -11.61 -11.84
C THR A 10 0.37 -10.86 -13.01
N LYS A 11 0.80 -11.58 -14.05
CA LYS A 11 1.46 -10.98 -15.22
C LYS A 11 0.52 -10.12 -16.05
N GLU A 12 -0.76 -10.45 -16.05
CA GLU A 12 -1.76 -9.87 -16.95
C GLU A 12 -1.91 -8.36 -16.86
N ASN A 13 -1.71 -7.79 -15.66
CA ASN A 13 -1.90 -6.35 -15.40
C ASN A 13 -0.58 -5.59 -15.19
N MET A 14 0.56 -6.22 -15.53
CA MET A 14 1.90 -5.65 -15.32
C MET A 14 2.75 -5.61 -16.58
N SER A 15 2.12 -5.54 -17.76
CA SER A 15 2.84 -5.51 -19.06
C SER A 15 3.82 -4.35 -19.23
N PHE A 16 3.64 -3.26 -18.46
CA PHE A 16 4.55 -2.12 -18.43
C PHE A 16 5.80 -2.36 -17.56
N VAL A 17 5.88 -3.50 -16.86
CA VAL A 17 7.03 -3.88 -16.01
C VAL A 17 7.99 -4.74 -16.80
N SER A 18 9.21 -4.26 -17.02
CA SER A 18 10.18 -4.85 -17.94
C SER A 18 10.69 -6.24 -17.49
N ASN A 19 10.78 -6.50 -16.20
CA ASN A 19 11.30 -7.74 -15.64
C ASN A 19 10.23 -8.69 -15.08
N ILE A 20 8.96 -8.51 -15.45
CA ILE A 20 7.84 -9.28 -14.90
C ILE A 20 7.98 -10.79 -15.11
N ASP A 21 8.56 -11.22 -16.23
CA ASP A 21 8.73 -12.64 -16.54
C ASP A 21 9.81 -13.34 -15.73
N SER A 22 10.78 -12.60 -15.26
CA SER A 22 11.92 -13.11 -14.47
C SER A 22 11.81 -12.82 -12.98
N PHE A 23 10.86 -12.01 -12.55
CA PHE A 23 10.70 -11.65 -11.14
C PHE A 23 9.93 -12.75 -10.41
N GLU A 24 10.56 -13.31 -9.39
CA GLU A 24 9.95 -14.33 -8.53
C GLU A 24 9.41 -13.69 -7.24
N TYR A 25 8.13 -13.90 -6.97
CA TYR A 25 7.49 -13.49 -5.73
C TYR A 25 6.53 -14.56 -5.24
N LYS A 26 6.66 -14.93 -3.98
CA LYS A 26 5.74 -15.88 -3.34
C LYS A 26 4.52 -15.13 -2.80
N THR A 27 3.33 -15.50 -3.24
CA THR A 27 2.05 -14.98 -2.74
C THR A 27 2.03 -14.89 -1.21
N ASN A 28 1.63 -13.74 -0.69
CA ASN A 28 1.55 -13.50 0.74
C ASN A 28 0.22 -12.82 1.11
N TYR A 29 -0.63 -13.54 1.79
CA TYR A 29 -1.98 -13.10 2.18
C TYR A 29 -2.00 -12.17 3.40
N ASN A 30 -0.86 -11.87 4.02
CA ASN A 30 -0.83 -11.11 5.27
C ASN A 30 0.52 -10.40 5.47
N ILE A 31 0.79 -9.43 4.62
CA ILE A 31 2.01 -8.62 4.65
C ILE A 31 1.85 -7.53 5.73
N SER A 32 2.84 -7.42 6.59
CA SER A 32 2.91 -6.39 7.64
C SER A 32 4.10 -5.45 7.41
N PRO A 33 4.13 -4.26 8.01
CA PRO A 33 5.32 -3.40 7.98
C PRO A 33 6.60 -4.17 8.36
N GLN A 34 7.72 -3.77 7.77
CA GLN A 34 9.04 -4.40 7.85
C GLN A 34 9.18 -5.73 7.08
N SER A 35 8.15 -6.14 6.34
CA SER A 35 8.29 -7.25 5.39
C SER A 35 9.06 -6.80 4.14
N THR A 36 9.77 -7.75 3.51
CA THR A 36 10.27 -7.59 2.15
C THR A 36 9.12 -7.69 1.18
N VAL A 37 8.97 -6.68 0.32
CA VAL A 37 7.88 -6.52 -0.64
C VAL A 37 8.39 -5.98 -1.96
N PRO A 38 7.78 -6.35 -3.09
CA PRO A 38 8.10 -5.73 -4.36
C PRO A 38 7.53 -4.31 -4.45
N ALA A 39 8.29 -3.43 -5.06
CA ALA A 39 7.86 -2.12 -5.54
C ALA A 39 8.29 -1.97 -7.00
N ILE A 40 7.56 -1.20 -7.79
CA ILE A 40 7.91 -0.88 -9.18
C ILE A 40 8.63 0.45 -9.17
N ILE A 41 9.91 0.43 -9.53
CA ILE A 41 10.81 1.57 -9.64
C ILE A 41 11.43 1.54 -11.03
N ASN A 42 11.33 2.62 -11.79
CA ASN A 42 11.83 2.69 -13.16
C ASN A 42 11.34 1.52 -14.06
N ASN A 43 10.07 1.18 -13.94
CA ASN A 43 9.41 0.08 -14.64
C ASN A 43 9.98 -1.32 -14.35
N GLU A 44 10.67 -1.50 -13.23
CA GLU A 44 11.17 -2.79 -12.77
C GLU A 44 10.64 -3.13 -11.37
N LEU A 45 10.28 -4.40 -11.14
CA LEU A 45 10.00 -4.93 -9.81
C LEU A 45 11.32 -5.11 -9.06
N ILE A 46 11.39 -4.48 -7.90
CA ILE A 46 12.55 -4.52 -7.01
C ILE A 46 12.06 -4.91 -5.61
N ASN A 47 12.74 -5.84 -4.96
CA ASN A 47 12.49 -6.16 -3.57
C ASN A 47 12.92 -5.01 -2.66
N THR A 48 12.00 -4.55 -1.82
CA THR A 48 12.17 -3.42 -0.91
C THR A 48 11.69 -3.80 0.50
N THR A 49 12.05 -3.02 1.50
CA THR A 49 11.47 -3.14 2.85
C THR A 49 10.32 -2.15 3.02
N TRP A 50 9.14 -2.63 3.37
CA TRP A 50 8.00 -1.75 3.63
C TRP A 50 8.10 -1.07 4.99
N GLY A 51 8.48 0.19 5.00
CA GLY A 51 8.65 1.02 6.18
C GLY A 51 10.01 1.73 6.22
N TYR A 52 9.97 3.05 6.10
CA TYR A 52 11.15 3.90 6.10
C TYR A 52 11.59 4.26 7.52
N PHE A 53 12.88 4.11 7.81
CA PHE A 53 13.51 4.55 9.05
C PHE A 53 14.39 5.77 8.82
N PRO A 54 13.87 7.01 8.93
CA PRO A 54 14.71 8.21 8.87
C PRO A 54 15.74 8.22 10.01
N SER A 55 16.89 8.85 9.78
CA SER A 55 17.99 8.88 10.75
C SER A 55 17.59 9.47 12.12
N TRP A 56 16.78 10.54 12.11
CA TRP A 56 16.28 11.19 13.32
C TRP A 56 15.36 10.32 14.18
N LEU A 57 14.83 9.23 13.62
CA LEU A 57 13.96 8.31 14.34
C LEU A 57 14.76 7.30 15.18
N LYS A 58 16.03 7.06 14.83
CA LYS A 58 16.89 6.07 15.51
C LYS A 58 17.15 6.39 16.98
N ASP A 59 17.13 7.66 17.32
CA ASP A 59 17.42 8.14 18.69
C ASP A 59 16.16 8.24 19.58
N GLN A 60 15.01 7.79 19.06
CA GLN A 60 13.75 7.76 19.83
C GLN A 60 13.58 6.46 20.59
N ASP A 61 12.93 6.54 21.75
CA ASP A 61 12.51 5.36 22.49
C ASP A 61 11.45 4.58 21.66
N ASN A 62 11.74 3.31 21.37
CA ASN A 62 10.86 2.42 20.63
C ASN A 62 10.45 2.94 19.22
N PRO A 63 11.41 3.19 18.32
CA PRO A 63 11.16 3.80 17.03
C PRO A 63 10.30 2.91 16.14
N ARG A 64 9.32 3.51 15.46
CA ARG A 64 8.45 2.81 14.51
C ARG A 64 8.71 3.29 13.09
N PRO A 65 8.85 2.40 12.11
CA PRO A 65 9.07 2.80 10.73
C PRO A 65 7.88 3.58 10.18
N LEU A 66 8.16 4.49 9.26
CA LEU A 66 7.16 5.23 8.51
C LEU A 66 6.71 4.38 7.31
N PHE A 67 5.79 3.45 7.54
CA PHE A 67 5.25 2.58 6.49
C PHE A 67 4.13 3.22 5.67
N ASN A 68 3.62 4.39 6.13
CA ASN A 68 2.69 5.24 5.40
C ASN A 68 3.15 6.70 5.38
N SER A 69 2.99 7.36 4.24
CA SER A 69 3.17 8.80 4.03
C SER A 69 1.80 9.43 3.78
N ARG A 70 1.48 10.52 4.49
CA ARG A 70 0.19 11.19 4.29
C ARG A 70 0.25 12.09 3.07
N TYR A 71 -0.70 11.95 2.14
CA TYR A 71 -0.87 12.82 0.98
C TYR A 71 -0.84 14.29 1.37
N GLU A 72 -1.60 14.67 2.40
CA GLU A 72 -1.77 16.05 2.85
C GLU A 72 -0.46 16.70 3.32
N SER A 73 0.55 15.91 3.60
CA SER A 73 1.85 16.41 4.09
C SER A 73 3.03 16.17 3.14
N LEU A 74 2.78 15.71 1.91
CA LEU A 74 3.84 15.37 0.95
C LEU A 74 4.70 16.59 0.56
N LEU A 75 4.07 17.74 0.38
CA LEU A 75 4.76 18.99 0.02
C LEU A 75 5.31 19.75 1.23
N GLU A 76 4.84 19.45 2.45
CA GLU A 76 5.16 20.21 3.65
C GLU A 76 6.31 19.59 4.46
N LYS A 77 6.25 18.26 4.65
CA LYS A 77 7.23 17.57 5.52
C LYS A 77 8.49 17.23 4.76
N LYS A 78 9.63 17.80 5.18
CA LYS A 78 10.96 17.54 4.61
C LYS A 78 11.26 16.04 4.43
N THR A 79 10.78 15.20 5.35
CA THR A 79 10.92 13.74 5.28
C THR A 79 10.34 13.15 3.99
N PHE A 80 9.22 13.71 3.51
CA PHE A 80 8.51 13.18 2.33
C PHE A 80 8.77 14.00 1.06
N THR A 81 8.94 15.32 1.18
CA THR A 81 9.05 16.24 0.04
C THR A 81 10.16 15.84 -0.92
N SER A 82 11.36 15.51 -0.41
CA SER A 82 12.48 15.10 -1.26
C SER A 82 12.19 13.76 -1.98
N ALA A 83 11.61 12.79 -1.28
CA ALA A 83 11.24 11.51 -1.88
C ALA A 83 10.08 11.67 -2.88
N PHE A 84 9.11 12.53 -2.58
CA PHE A 84 8.00 12.83 -3.50
C PHE A 84 8.49 13.49 -4.80
N ARG A 85 9.51 14.35 -4.72
CA ARG A 85 10.11 14.96 -5.92
C ARG A 85 10.91 13.98 -6.76
N ASN A 86 11.67 13.07 -6.14
CA ASN A 86 12.73 12.33 -6.83
C ASN A 86 12.59 10.80 -6.77
N ASN A 87 11.81 10.26 -5.84
CA ASN A 87 11.83 8.84 -5.50
C ASN A 87 10.40 8.31 -5.36
N ARG A 88 9.60 8.43 -6.41
CA ARG A 88 8.26 7.86 -6.51
C ARG A 88 8.35 6.41 -7.01
N CYS A 89 7.49 5.56 -6.51
CA CYS A 89 7.34 4.18 -6.95
C CYS A 89 5.86 3.77 -6.93
N LEU A 90 5.56 2.62 -7.54
CA LEU A 90 4.27 1.95 -7.34
C LEU A 90 4.46 0.79 -6.37
N ILE A 91 3.50 0.61 -5.48
CA ILE A 91 3.43 -0.57 -4.62
C ILE A 91 2.21 -1.38 -5.05
N PRO A 92 2.41 -2.58 -5.64
CA PRO A 92 1.31 -3.43 -6.06
C PRO A 92 0.65 -4.07 -4.84
N LEU A 93 -0.69 -4.12 -4.85
CA LEU A 93 -1.52 -4.84 -3.89
C LEU A 93 -2.52 -5.71 -4.64
N SER A 94 -2.92 -6.85 -4.07
CA SER A 94 -4.12 -7.59 -4.51
C SER A 94 -5.32 -7.26 -3.61
N GLY A 95 -5.06 -6.61 -2.48
CA GLY A 95 -6.05 -6.09 -1.54
C GLY A 95 -5.39 -5.69 -0.22
N TRP A 96 -6.11 -5.00 0.64
CA TRP A 96 -5.59 -4.59 1.95
C TRP A 96 -6.62 -4.80 3.06
N PHE A 97 -6.16 -4.72 4.29
CA PHE A 97 -7.01 -4.86 5.47
C PHE A 97 -7.07 -3.58 6.26
N GLU A 98 -8.27 -3.24 6.74
CA GLU A 98 -8.51 -2.21 7.74
C GLU A 98 -9.43 -2.74 8.84
N TRP A 99 -9.45 -2.06 9.97
CA TRP A 99 -10.18 -2.49 11.15
C TRP A 99 -11.19 -1.43 11.58
N ARG A 100 -12.43 -1.86 11.78
CA ARG A 100 -13.46 -1.06 12.46
C ARG A 100 -13.65 -1.58 13.88
N THR A 101 -13.86 -0.67 14.82
CA THR A 101 -14.27 -1.05 16.18
C THR A 101 -15.76 -1.34 16.18
N GLU A 102 -16.12 -2.58 16.52
CA GLU A 102 -17.49 -3.06 16.65
C GLU A 102 -17.63 -3.76 18.00
N ASN A 103 -18.61 -3.35 18.83
CA ASN A 103 -18.86 -3.95 20.13
C ASN A 103 -17.56 -4.15 20.97
N GLU A 104 -16.77 -3.08 21.11
CA GLU A 104 -15.48 -3.07 21.84
C GLU A 104 -14.38 -3.96 21.25
N SER A 105 -14.61 -4.56 20.12
CA SER A 105 -13.69 -5.46 19.40
C SER A 105 -13.26 -4.88 18.07
N ARG A 106 -12.01 -5.11 17.68
CA ARG A 106 -11.51 -4.71 16.36
C ARG A 106 -11.84 -5.80 15.34
N GLN A 107 -12.80 -5.49 14.46
CA GLN A 107 -13.22 -6.34 13.35
C GLN A 107 -12.43 -6.00 12.10
N PRO A 108 -11.67 -6.94 11.50
CA PRO A 108 -10.98 -6.74 10.25
C PRO A 108 -11.93 -6.82 9.05
N TYR A 109 -11.63 -5.99 8.05
CA TYR A 109 -12.27 -5.96 6.75
C TYR A 109 -11.20 -6.08 5.68
N PHE A 110 -11.48 -6.84 4.63
CA PHE A 110 -10.64 -6.99 3.45
C PHE A 110 -11.21 -6.16 2.31
N PHE A 111 -10.36 -5.32 1.71
CA PHE A 111 -10.66 -4.46 0.56
C PHE A 111 -9.96 -5.00 -0.66
N TYR A 112 -10.65 -5.06 -1.80
CA TYR A 112 -10.14 -5.63 -3.04
C TYR A 112 -10.82 -5.00 -4.25
N ASN A 113 -10.20 -5.11 -5.44
CA ASN A 113 -10.82 -4.71 -6.69
C ASN A 113 -11.92 -5.72 -7.07
N LYS A 114 -13.09 -5.26 -7.47
CA LYS A 114 -14.26 -6.12 -7.78
C LYS A 114 -14.00 -7.14 -8.89
N GLU A 115 -13.08 -6.85 -9.81
CA GLU A 115 -12.65 -7.73 -10.89
C GLU A 115 -11.38 -8.52 -10.55
N ASN A 116 -10.92 -8.45 -9.29
CA ASN A 116 -9.66 -9.03 -8.80
C ASN A 116 -8.40 -8.56 -9.55
N LEU A 117 -8.46 -7.36 -10.15
CA LEU A 117 -7.31 -6.77 -10.80
C LEU A 117 -6.26 -6.32 -9.79
N GLN A 118 -4.99 -6.28 -10.23
CA GLN A 118 -3.91 -5.71 -9.44
C GLN A 118 -4.19 -4.25 -9.13
N ILE A 119 -4.07 -3.87 -7.88
CA ILE A 119 -4.19 -2.49 -7.40
C ILE A 119 -2.78 -1.91 -7.35
N PHE A 120 -2.59 -0.72 -7.93
CA PHE A 120 -1.34 0.01 -7.82
C PHE A 120 -1.53 1.21 -6.90
N THR A 121 -0.73 1.28 -5.85
CA THR A 121 -0.76 2.41 -4.93
C THR A 121 0.46 3.31 -5.13
N ALA A 122 0.24 4.62 -4.97
CA ALA A 122 1.33 5.58 -4.93
C ALA A 122 2.24 5.28 -3.73
N GLY A 123 3.53 5.21 -3.98
CA GLY A 123 4.55 4.95 -2.96
C GLY A 123 5.75 5.87 -3.08
N LEU A 124 6.47 6.03 -1.99
CA LEU A 124 7.77 6.70 -1.94
C LEU A 124 8.84 5.68 -1.57
N PHE A 125 10.08 5.92 -2.03
CA PHE A 125 11.20 5.08 -1.63
C PHE A 125 12.44 5.87 -1.18
N TRP A 126 13.30 5.23 -0.41
CA TRP A 126 14.56 5.75 0.08
C TRP A 126 15.65 4.70 -0.08
N LYS A 127 16.78 5.09 -0.67
CA LYS A 127 17.97 4.24 -0.80
C LYS A 127 18.86 4.41 0.43
N ARG A 128 19.27 3.29 1.01
CA ARG A 128 20.26 3.24 2.10
C ARG A 128 21.67 3.21 1.54
N SER A 129 22.66 3.55 2.38
CA SER A 129 24.07 3.49 2.01
C SER A 129 24.58 2.09 1.66
N ASN A 130 23.93 1.04 2.19
CA ASN A 130 24.21 -0.36 1.89
C ASN A 130 23.51 -0.87 0.61
N GLY A 131 22.76 -0.02 -0.07
CA GLY A 131 22.00 -0.36 -1.28
C GLY A 131 20.55 -0.81 -1.03
N ASP A 132 20.15 -1.08 0.20
CA ASP A 132 18.77 -1.45 0.52
C ASP A 132 17.80 -0.31 0.18
N ILE A 133 16.60 -0.67 -0.23
CA ILE A 133 15.53 0.25 -0.55
C ILE A 133 14.39 0.06 0.47
N GLU A 134 13.97 1.15 1.08
CA GLU A 134 12.82 1.21 1.96
C GLU A 134 11.69 1.98 1.29
N THR A 135 10.44 1.55 1.53
CA THR A 135 9.26 2.13 0.89
C THR A 135 8.20 2.55 1.90
N SER A 136 7.31 3.44 1.47
CA SER A 136 6.14 3.87 2.22
C SER A 136 4.96 4.05 1.28
N ILE A 137 3.79 3.52 1.65
CA ILE A 137 2.54 3.71 0.89
C ILE A 137 1.98 5.10 1.18
N ILE A 138 1.57 5.82 0.13
CA ILE A 138 0.87 7.10 0.33
C ILE A 138 -0.59 6.79 0.69
N THR A 139 -1.05 7.45 1.76
CA THR A 139 -2.43 7.36 2.23
C THR A 139 -3.07 8.72 2.30
N ARG A 140 -4.39 8.77 2.14
CA ARG A 140 -5.20 9.99 2.23
C ARG A 140 -6.40 9.78 3.15
N GLU A 141 -7.15 10.83 3.42
CA GLU A 141 -8.47 10.72 4.03
C GLU A 141 -9.38 9.83 3.17
N ALA A 142 -10.02 8.85 3.81
CA ALA A 142 -10.92 7.94 3.12
C ALA A 142 -12.21 8.67 2.73
N VAL A 143 -12.80 8.24 1.61
CA VAL A 143 -14.09 8.73 1.12
C VAL A 143 -15.14 7.61 1.16
N PRO A 144 -16.44 7.92 1.12
CA PRO A 144 -17.49 6.91 1.05
C PRO A 144 -17.29 5.94 -0.14
N PRO A 145 -17.55 4.63 0.07
CA PRO A 145 -18.01 4.00 1.30
C PRO A 145 -16.89 3.52 2.24
N LEU A 146 -15.61 3.74 1.88
CA LEU A 146 -14.44 3.21 2.61
C LEU A 146 -14.31 3.82 4.02
N ASP A 147 -14.68 5.09 4.18
CA ASP A 147 -14.66 5.84 5.44
C ASP A 147 -15.54 5.22 6.53
N THR A 148 -16.54 4.42 6.15
CA THR A 148 -17.38 3.66 7.09
C THR A 148 -16.60 2.62 7.89
N ILE A 149 -15.44 2.19 7.38
CA ILE A 149 -14.57 1.20 8.02
C ILE A 149 -13.37 1.86 8.68
N HIS A 150 -12.70 2.76 7.96
CA HIS A 150 -11.50 3.44 8.46
C HIS A 150 -11.36 4.83 7.82
N ASN A 151 -10.88 5.81 8.59
CA ASN A 151 -10.72 7.20 8.14
C ASN A 151 -9.56 7.45 7.17
N ARG A 152 -8.78 6.41 6.83
CA ARG A 152 -7.66 6.49 5.87
C ARG A 152 -7.77 5.37 4.85
N SER A 153 -7.38 5.67 3.60
CA SER A 153 -7.25 4.71 2.51
C SER A 153 -5.93 4.91 1.76
N PRO A 154 -5.36 3.89 1.11
CA PRO A 154 -4.21 4.07 0.23
C PRO A 154 -4.60 4.93 -0.99
N VAL A 155 -3.65 5.70 -1.51
CA VAL A 155 -3.82 6.41 -2.79
C VAL A 155 -3.66 5.39 -3.92
N ILE A 156 -4.80 4.96 -4.48
CA ILE A 156 -4.86 4.03 -5.62
C ILE A 156 -4.75 4.85 -6.91
N LEU A 157 -3.99 4.34 -7.86
CA LEU A 157 -3.77 5.01 -9.15
C LEU A 157 -4.42 4.20 -10.28
N ASP A 158 -5.17 4.89 -11.13
CA ASP A 158 -5.60 4.35 -12.41
C ASP A 158 -4.48 4.37 -13.45
N ALA A 159 -4.72 3.84 -14.65
CA ALA A 159 -3.70 3.76 -15.70
C ALA A 159 -3.13 5.13 -16.10
N SER A 160 -3.96 6.16 -16.18
CA SER A 160 -3.53 7.52 -16.56
C SER A 160 -2.72 8.18 -15.45
N GLN A 161 -3.11 7.95 -14.20
CA GLN A 161 -2.41 8.42 -13.02
C GLN A 161 -1.07 7.70 -12.81
N ILE A 162 -0.98 6.41 -13.14
CA ILE A 162 0.29 5.65 -13.11
C ILE A 162 1.32 6.29 -14.05
N GLU A 163 0.93 6.61 -15.28
CA GLU A 163 1.82 7.27 -16.25
C GLU A 163 2.29 8.64 -15.73
N SER A 164 1.38 9.46 -15.24
CA SER A 164 1.70 10.75 -14.63
C SER A 164 2.60 10.60 -13.40
N TRP A 165 2.28 9.65 -12.51
CA TRP A 165 3.02 9.39 -11.28
C TRP A 165 4.49 9.03 -11.51
N LEU A 166 4.77 8.26 -12.55
CA LEU A 166 6.12 7.80 -12.91
C LEU A 166 6.86 8.76 -13.86
N SER A 167 6.21 9.83 -14.30
CA SER A 167 6.78 10.81 -15.23
C SER A 167 7.68 11.83 -14.54
N ASP A 168 8.41 12.61 -15.35
CA ASP A 168 9.23 13.76 -14.91
C ASP A 168 8.43 15.08 -14.92
N LYS A 169 7.08 15.03 -14.87
CA LYS A 169 6.24 16.23 -14.74
C LYS A 169 6.57 17.04 -13.48
N GLU A 170 6.19 18.31 -13.51
CA GLU A 170 6.23 19.17 -12.32
C GLU A 170 5.50 18.52 -11.15
N VAL A 171 6.12 18.53 -9.98
CA VAL A 171 5.63 17.79 -8.81
C VAL A 171 4.28 18.29 -8.32
N GLU A 172 3.99 19.56 -8.52
CA GLU A 172 2.70 20.19 -8.19
C GLU A 172 1.57 19.64 -9.07
N LEU A 173 1.81 19.37 -10.36
CA LEU A 173 0.86 18.73 -11.27
C LEU A 173 0.61 17.28 -10.86
N ILE A 174 1.67 16.55 -10.52
CA ILE A 174 1.55 15.17 -10.03
C ILE A 174 0.75 15.11 -8.71
N TYR A 175 0.99 16.09 -7.82
CA TYR A 175 0.24 16.21 -6.56
C TYR A 175 -1.26 16.41 -6.82
N ASP A 176 -1.61 17.27 -7.76
CA ASP A 176 -3.01 17.52 -8.14
C ASP A 176 -3.63 16.32 -8.85
N ASP A 177 -2.90 15.63 -9.71
CA ASP A 177 -3.38 14.42 -10.42
C ASP A 177 -3.82 13.32 -9.45
N ILE A 178 -3.06 13.09 -8.37
CA ILE A 178 -3.38 12.07 -7.36
C ILE A 178 -4.36 12.54 -6.28
N LYS A 179 -4.87 13.76 -6.38
CA LYS A 179 -5.89 14.30 -5.47
C LYS A 179 -7.23 13.60 -5.63
N ASN A 180 -7.60 13.24 -6.85
CA ASN A 180 -8.89 12.65 -7.18
C ASN A 180 -8.74 11.14 -7.42
N VAL A 181 -8.75 10.37 -6.35
CA VAL A 181 -8.71 8.90 -6.41
C VAL A 181 -10.12 8.35 -6.56
N ASN A 182 -10.30 7.43 -7.50
CA ASN A 182 -11.54 6.70 -7.68
C ASN A 182 -11.49 5.36 -6.94
N TYR A 183 -12.48 5.09 -6.08
CA TYR A 183 -12.63 3.83 -5.34
C TYR A 183 -13.89 3.06 -5.74
N GLU A 184 -14.58 3.42 -6.83
CA GLU A 184 -15.84 2.76 -7.27
C GLU A 184 -15.69 1.26 -7.53
N GLU A 185 -14.48 0.85 -7.96
CA GLU A 185 -14.16 -0.55 -8.21
C GLU A 185 -13.71 -1.32 -6.95
N ILE A 186 -13.66 -0.65 -5.80
CA ILE A 186 -13.20 -1.25 -4.55
C ILE A 186 -14.39 -1.74 -3.73
N LEU A 187 -14.41 -3.03 -3.50
CA LEU A 187 -15.35 -3.70 -2.60
C LEU A 187 -14.64 -4.08 -1.29
N PHE A 188 -15.44 -4.34 -0.26
CA PHE A 188 -14.93 -4.85 1.00
C PHE A 188 -15.93 -5.79 1.69
N HIS A 189 -15.41 -6.67 2.52
CA HIS A 189 -16.20 -7.54 3.38
C HIS A 189 -15.46 -7.84 4.70
N LYS A 190 -16.23 -8.28 5.71
CA LYS A 190 -15.66 -8.80 6.97
C LYS A 190 -14.82 -10.04 6.68
N VAL A 191 -13.71 -10.17 7.42
CA VAL A 191 -12.89 -11.38 7.42
C VAL A 191 -12.64 -11.88 8.84
N ASP A 192 -12.13 -13.09 8.95
CA ASP A 192 -11.81 -13.70 10.24
C ASP A 192 -10.69 -12.94 10.97
N LYS A 193 -10.78 -12.89 12.30
CA LYS A 193 -9.77 -12.26 13.17
C LYS A 193 -8.41 -12.96 13.15
N ALA A 194 -8.28 -14.13 12.53
CA ALA A 194 -7.00 -14.81 12.30
C ALA A 194 -5.98 -13.94 11.57
N VAL A 195 -6.42 -12.96 10.76
CA VAL A 195 -5.55 -11.98 10.09
C VAL A 195 -4.76 -11.11 11.09
N ASN A 196 -5.23 -10.95 12.32
CA ASN A 196 -4.53 -10.19 13.36
C ASN A 196 -3.16 -10.79 13.69
N ASN A 197 -3.01 -12.10 13.59
CA ASN A 197 -1.73 -12.76 13.76
C ASN A 197 -0.94 -12.74 12.45
N THR A 198 0.15 -11.98 12.42
CA THR A 198 1.02 -11.82 11.24
C THR A 198 1.71 -13.12 10.78
N LYS A 199 1.73 -14.17 11.61
CA LYS A 199 2.26 -15.48 11.24
C LYS A 199 1.31 -16.28 10.33
N ASN A 200 0.00 -15.97 10.36
CA ASN A 200 -0.96 -16.58 9.47
C ASN A 200 -0.80 -16.02 8.05
N LYS A 201 -0.64 -16.89 7.05
CA LYS A 201 -0.28 -16.52 5.66
C LYS A 201 -1.11 -17.25 4.60
N ASN A 202 -2.21 -17.91 4.98
CA ASN A 202 -3.02 -18.72 4.07
C ASN A 202 -4.16 -17.91 3.42
N SER A 203 -4.74 -18.46 2.35
CA SER A 203 -5.80 -17.81 1.57
C SER A 203 -7.12 -17.62 2.30
N SER A 204 -7.38 -18.38 3.38
CA SER A 204 -8.63 -18.20 4.13
C SER A 204 -8.74 -16.82 4.80
N LEU A 205 -7.63 -16.10 4.95
CA LEU A 205 -7.61 -14.76 5.54
C LEU A 205 -8.36 -13.70 4.73
N ILE A 206 -8.54 -13.92 3.42
CA ILE A 206 -9.28 -13.02 2.53
C ILE A 206 -10.71 -13.50 2.27
N SER A 207 -11.10 -14.65 2.81
CA SER A 207 -12.46 -15.18 2.65
C SER A 207 -13.47 -14.39 3.46
N LYS A 208 -14.67 -14.20 2.89
CA LYS A 208 -15.77 -13.53 3.60
C LYS A 208 -16.11 -14.28 4.88
N TYR A 209 -16.11 -13.56 5.99
CA TYR A 209 -16.53 -14.12 7.27
C TYR A 209 -18.05 -14.24 7.30
N GLU A 210 -18.53 -15.48 7.48
CA GLU A 210 -19.94 -15.76 7.71
C GLU A 210 -20.18 -15.85 9.22
N GLU A 211 -21.03 -14.98 9.75
CA GLU A 211 -21.49 -15.10 11.13
C GLU A 211 -22.33 -16.38 11.23
N VAL A 212 -21.85 -17.37 11.96
CA VAL A 212 -22.66 -18.56 12.27
C VAL A 212 -23.78 -18.11 13.20
N PRO A 213 -25.06 -18.20 12.81
CA PRO A 213 -26.14 -17.88 13.73
C PRO A 213 -26.12 -18.88 14.89
N PHE A 214 -26.17 -18.37 16.12
CA PHE A 214 -26.33 -19.14 17.34
C PHE A 214 -27.73 -19.74 17.44
#